data_406b7923c8959b0e8600bf349b5be2b8
#
_entry.id   406b7923c8959b0e8600bf349b5be2b8
#
_cell.length_a   1.000
_cell.length_b   1.000
_cell.length_c   1.000
_cell.angle_alpha   90.00
_cell.angle_beta   90.00
_cell.angle_gamma   90.00
#
_symmetry.space_group_name_H-M   'P 1'
#
loop_
_entity.id
_entity.type
_entity.pdbx_description
1 polymer ?
#
loop_
_entity_poly.entity_id
_entity_poly.type
_entity_poly.pdbx_seq_one_letter_code
_entity_poly.pdbx_strand_id
1 'polypeptide(L)'
;SIMATYRKSRAFAPEGFFECEGRGLEWLGAAHAQDGPRVVQVYGWGKDYLDIERVGSASPTPQAARAFGAALAHMHDAGAEYFGSAPDGYNGTCYFGPLQDPVKMDTGEWTDPISYFADGRLRPMVNLGVRRGELDKRDVELTERVIEALPDGPRRGRQAGAHPR
;
A
#
# COMPACT_ATOMS: atom_id res chain seq x y z
N SER A 1 -26.41 -15.95 7.55
CA SER A 1 -26.08 -14.62 8.08
C SER A 1 -25.78 -13.72 6.90
N ILE A 2 -26.59 -12.70 6.63
CA ILE A 2 -26.30 -11.70 5.60
C ILE A 2 -25.11 -10.92 6.17
N MET A 3 -23.92 -11.14 5.61
CA MET A 3 -22.74 -10.36 5.97
C MET A 3 -23.01 -8.91 5.56
N ALA A 4 -22.89 -7.98 6.51
CA ALA A 4 -23.11 -6.58 6.24
C ALA A 4 -22.04 -6.06 5.28
N THR A 5 -22.45 -5.42 4.19
CA THR A 5 -21.57 -4.83 3.19
C THR A 5 -21.34 -3.35 3.51
N TYR A 6 -20.12 -2.88 3.33
CA TYR A 6 -19.79 -1.48 3.28
C TYR A 6 -19.41 -1.13 1.84
N ARG A 7 -20.16 -0.23 1.21
CA ARG A 7 -19.84 0.31 -0.10
C ARG A 7 -19.09 1.62 0.02
N LYS A 8 -17.86 1.63 -0.49
CA LYS A 8 -17.09 2.83 -0.75
C LYS A 8 -17.34 3.25 -2.20
N SER A 9 -17.79 4.47 -2.42
CA SER A 9 -18.12 4.94 -3.77
C SER A 9 -17.74 6.38 -4.00
N ARG A 10 -17.41 6.68 -5.27
CA ARG A 10 -17.16 8.02 -5.76
C ARG A 10 -17.53 8.09 -7.23
N ALA A 11 -18.49 8.97 -7.57
CA ALA A 11 -18.77 9.27 -8.96
C ALA A 11 -17.52 9.86 -9.65
N PHE A 12 -17.26 9.40 -10.88
CA PHE A 12 -16.10 9.83 -11.67
C PHE A 12 -14.74 9.55 -10.98
N ALA A 13 -14.63 8.44 -10.26
CA ALA A 13 -13.34 8.01 -9.73
C ALA A 13 -12.33 7.81 -10.87
N PRO A 14 -11.02 8.08 -10.63
CA PRO A 14 -9.99 7.78 -11.61
C PRO A 14 -10.03 6.31 -12.02
N GLU A 15 -9.70 6.03 -13.27
CA GLU A 15 -9.68 4.65 -13.78
C GLU A 15 -8.75 3.77 -12.94
N GLY A 16 -9.23 2.59 -12.56
CA GLY A 16 -8.49 1.63 -11.75
C GLY A 16 -8.43 1.94 -10.26
N PHE A 17 -8.99 3.06 -9.79
CA PHE A 17 -8.92 3.45 -8.38
C PHE A 17 -9.44 2.36 -7.43
N PHE A 18 -10.66 1.88 -7.67
CA PHE A 18 -11.26 0.84 -6.83
C PHE A 18 -10.74 -0.57 -7.13
N GLU A 19 -10.34 -0.84 -8.36
CA GLU A 19 -9.72 -2.12 -8.71
C GLU A 19 -8.37 -2.28 -8.01
N CYS A 20 -7.51 -1.26 -8.02
CA CYS A 20 -6.23 -1.32 -7.32
C CYS A 20 -6.42 -1.55 -5.83
N GLU A 21 -7.36 -0.85 -5.20
CA GLU A 21 -7.65 -1.03 -3.77
C GLU A 21 -8.21 -2.43 -3.48
N GLY A 22 -9.17 -2.90 -4.27
CA GLY A 22 -9.76 -4.23 -4.11
C GLY A 22 -8.73 -5.35 -4.24
N ARG A 23 -7.93 -5.32 -5.30
CA ARG A 23 -6.85 -6.30 -5.50
C ARG A 23 -5.77 -6.20 -4.42
N GLY A 24 -5.46 -4.99 -3.95
CA GLY A 24 -4.53 -4.77 -2.84
C GLY A 24 -5.02 -5.42 -1.54
N LEU A 25 -6.31 -5.29 -1.23
CA LEU A 25 -6.92 -5.95 -0.06
C LEU A 25 -6.91 -7.47 -0.20
N GLU A 26 -7.22 -8.02 -1.36
CA GLU A 26 -7.15 -9.46 -1.63
C GLU A 26 -5.72 -9.98 -1.47
N TRP A 27 -4.73 -9.28 -2.02
CA TRP A 27 -3.32 -9.62 -1.89
C TRP A 27 -2.84 -9.61 -0.42
N LEU A 28 -3.15 -8.55 0.32
CA LEU A 28 -2.85 -8.48 1.76
C LEU A 28 -3.56 -9.59 2.54
N GLY A 29 -4.80 -9.92 2.17
CA GLY A 29 -5.58 -10.99 2.79
C GLY A 29 -4.99 -12.39 2.59
N ALA A 30 -4.25 -12.62 1.51
CA ALA A 30 -3.58 -13.89 1.25
C ALA A 30 -2.53 -14.23 2.33
N ALA A 31 -1.90 -13.22 2.95
CA ALA A 31 -0.94 -13.42 4.03
C ALA A 31 -1.56 -13.99 5.31
N HIS A 32 -2.90 -14.00 5.44
CA HIS A 32 -3.58 -14.63 6.58
C HIS A 32 -3.29 -16.13 6.68
N ALA A 33 -3.05 -16.80 5.56
CA ALA A 33 -2.65 -18.20 5.54
C ALA A 33 -1.26 -18.47 6.18
N GLN A 34 -0.46 -17.42 6.39
CA GLN A 34 0.85 -17.43 7.05
C GLN A 34 0.83 -16.64 8.37
N ASP A 35 -0.25 -16.74 9.12
CA ASP A 35 -0.46 -16.05 10.39
C ASP A 35 -0.49 -14.51 10.31
N GLY A 36 -0.66 -13.95 9.12
CA GLY A 36 -0.93 -12.52 8.94
C GLY A 36 -2.29 -12.10 9.50
N PRO A 37 -2.53 -10.80 9.72
CA PRO A 37 -3.81 -10.32 10.24
C PRO A 37 -4.93 -10.61 9.26
N ARG A 38 -6.13 -10.77 9.80
CA ARG A 38 -7.34 -10.85 8.98
C ARG A 38 -7.56 -9.51 8.28
N VAL A 39 -7.77 -9.55 6.98
CA VAL A 39 -8.14 -8.41 6.14
C VAL A 39 -9.62 -8.52 5.80
N VAL A 40 -10.30 -7.39 5.64
CA VAL A 40 -11.71 -7.35 5.21
C VAL A 40 -11.90 -8.13 3.91
N GLN A 41 -12.99 -8.86 3.81
CA GLN A 41 -13.34 -9.56 2.58
C GLN A 41 -13.76 -8.54 1.50
N VAL A 42 -13.25 -8.71 0.29
CA VAL A 42 -13.68 -7.97 -0.89
C VAL A 42 -14.82 -8.73 -1.55
N TYR A 43 -15.95 -8.07 -1.75
CA TYR A 43 -17.11 -8.66 -2.43
C TYR A 43 -17.15 -8.32 -3.92
N GLY A 44 -16.55 -7.21 -4.31
CA GLY A 44 -16.41 -6.79 -5.69
C GLY A 44 -16.07 -5.30 -5.82
N TRP A 45 -15.76 -4.91 -7.03
CA TRP A 45 -15.53 -3.52 -7.39
C TRP A 45 -16.04 -3.21 -8.78
N GLY A 46 -16.25 -1.95 -9.04
CA GLY A 46 -16.55 -1.42 -10.35
C GLY A 46 -15.79 -0.13 -10.57
N LYS A 47 -16.15 0.59 -11.61
CA LYS A 47 -15.51 1.86 -11.94
C LYS A 47 -15.63 2.89 -10.80
N ASP A 48 -16.79 2.96 -10.15
CA ASP A 48 -17.13 3.99 -9.19
C ASP A 48 -17.39 3.46 -7.76
N TYR A 49 -17.11 2.18 -7.50
CA TYR A 49 -17.37 1.58 -6.19
C TYR A 49 -16.43 0.41 -5.84
N LEU A 50 -16.34 0.16 -4.55
CA LEU A 50 -15.75 -1.03 -3.94
C LEU A 50 -16.68 -1.51 -2.83
N ASP A 51 -17.07 -2.78 -2.89
CA ASP A 51 -17.87 -3.46 -1.87
C ASP A 51 -16.98 -4.37 -1.04
N ILE A 52 -16.93 -4.09 0.25
CA ILE A 52 -16.14 -4.86 1.22
C ILE A 52 -16.97 -5.23 2.45
N GLU A 53 -16.45 -6.14 3.22
CA GLU A 53 -17.03 -6.50 4.51
C GLU A 53 -17.12 -5.29 5.43
N ARG A 54 -18.28 -5.11 6.06
CA ARG A 54 -18.45 -4.12 7.12
C ARG A 54 -17.92 -4.68 8.43
N VAL A 55 -16.92 -4.01 8.98
CA VAL A 55 -16.34 -4.36 10.28
C VAL A 55 -16.94 -3.48 11.38
N GLY A 56 -17.34 -4.11 12.47
CA GLY A 56 -17.78 -3.40 13.66
C GLY A 56 -16.61 -2.78 14.42
N SER A 57 -16.89 -1.65 15.07
CA SER A 57 -15.90 -1.03 15.97
C SER A 57 -15.85 -1.74 17.32
N ALA A 58 -14.64 -1.84 17.88
CA ALA A 58 -14.42 -2.34 19.24
C ALA A 58 -13.36 -1.46 19.93
N SER A 59 -13.38 -1.45 21.26
CA SER A 59 -12.36 -0.74 22.02
C SER A 59 -11.02 -1.48 21.90
N PRO A 60 -9.91 -0.77 21.66
CA PRO A 60 -8.60 -1.39 21.60
C PRO A 60 -8.18 -1.90 22.98
N THR A 61 -7.48 -3.05 23.01
CA THR A 61 -6.86 -3.59 24.23
C THR A 61 -5.37 -3.79 24.03
N PRO A 62 -4.53 -3.75 25.08
CA PRO A 62 -3.10 -4.04 24.94
C PRO A 62 -2.82 -5.45 24.37
N GLN A 63 -3.67 -6.42 24.69
CA GLN A 63 -3.56 -7.78 24.17
C GLN A 63 -3.84 -7.82 22.67
N ALA A 64 -4.92 -7.18 22.20
CA ALA A 64 -5.26 -7.10 20.79
C ALA A 64 -4.17 -6.36 20.00
N ALA A 65 -3.61 -5.28 20.55
CA ALA A 65 -2.51 -4.54 19.90
C ALA A 65 -1.26 -5.40 19.72
N ARG A 66 -0.88 -6.19 20.75
CA ARG A 66 0.27 -7.11 20.65
C ARG A 66 0.02 -8.23 19.63
N ALA A 67 -1.16 -8.82 19.65
CA ALA A 67 -1.54 -9.86 18.69
C ALA A 67 -1.53 -9.34 17.26
N PHE A 68 -2.07 -8.14 17.05
CA PHE A 68 -2.04 -7.49 15.74
C PHE A 68 -0.61 -7.19 15.28
N GLY A 69 0.26 -6.68 16.17
CA GLY A 69 1.66 -6.41 15.84
C GLY A 69 2.41 -7.66 15.40
N ALA A 70 2.20 -8.79 16.08
CA ALA A 70 2.79 -10.07 15.68
C ALA A 70 2.27 -10.54 14.32
N ALA A 71 0.95 -10.49 14.11
CA ALA A 71 0.34 -10.85 12.82
C ALA A 71 0.82 -9.93 11.67
N LEU A 72 0.98 -8.63 11.94
CA LEU A 72 1.49 -7.68 10.96
C LEU A 72 2.94 -8.01 10.55
N ALA A 73 3.77 -8.46 11.49
CA ALA A 73 5.13 -8.93 11.17
C ALA A 73 5.09 -10.12 10.21
N HIS A 74 4.21 -11.10 10.43
CA HIS A 74 4.02 -12.23 9.50
C HIS A 74 3.57 -11.76 8.10
N MET A 75 2.66 -10.78 8.03
CA MET A 75 2.27 -10.19 6.73
C MET A 75 3.47 -9.56 6.02
N HIS A 76 4.32 -8.84 6.74
CA HIS A 76 5.54 -8.23 6.17
C HIS A 76 6.55 -9.29 5.73
N ASP A 77 6.65 -10.40 6.45
CA ASP A 77 7.54 -11.52 6.09
C ASP A 77 7.04 -12.31 4.87
N ALA A 78 5.72 -12.36 4.64
CA ALA A 78 5.15 -12.91 3.40
C ALA A 78 5.66 -12.15 2.16
N GLY A 79 5.86 -10.84 2.32
CA GLY A 79 6.62 -9.99 1.40
C GLY A 79 6.03 -9.86 0.00
N ALA A 80 6.82 -9.19 -0.83
CA ALA A 80 6.65 -9.08 -2.26
C ALA A 80 8.02 -9.28 -2.92
N GLU A 81 8.04 -9.55 -4.22
CA GLU A 81 9.30 -9.73 -4.95
C GLU A 81 10.12 -8.44 -4.98
N TYR A 82 9.43 -7.30 -5.13
CA TYR A 82 10.03 -5.96 -5.20
C TYR A 82 9.34 -4.99 -4.26
N PHE A 83 10.05 -3.92 -3.88
CA PHE A 83 9.44 -2.76 -3.26
C PHE A 83 8.65 -1.97 -4.30
N GLY A 84 7.46 -1.50 -3.96
CA GLY A 84 6.62 -0.71 -4.85
C GLY A 84 5.86 -1.50 -5.92
N SER A 85 5.85 -2.83 -5.83
CA SER A 85 5.04 -3.67 -6.72
C SER A 85 3.55 -3.29 -6.65
N ALA A 86 2.89 -3.29 -7.80
CA ALA A 86 1.43 -3.26 -7.84
C ALA A 86 0.85 -4.56 -7.24
N PRO A 87 -0.43 -4.55 -6.81
CA PRO A 87 -1.10 -5.79 -6.39
C PRO A 87 -1.05 -6.86 -7.49
N ASP A 88 -0.98 -8.13 -7.08
CA ASP A 88 -0.96 -9.25 -8.00
C ASP A 88 -2.12 -9.19 -9.01
N GLY A 89 -1.79 -9.40 -10.28
CA GLY A 89 -2.75 -9.39 -11.39
C GLY A 89 -3.26 -8.00 -11.78
N TYR A 90 -2.69 -6.92 -11.26
CA TYR A 90 -3.02 -5.54 -11.63
C TYR A 90 -1.82 -4.82 -12.23
N ASN A 91 -2.03 -4.17 -13.37
CA ASN A 91 -1.00 -3.41 -14.09
C ASN A 91 -1.41 -1.97 -14.41
N GLY A 92 -2.50 -1.50 -13.81
CA GLY A 92 -3.02 -0.14 -13.98
C GLY A 92 -2.38 0.86 -13.01
N THR A 93 -2.98 2.04 -12.94
CA THR A 93 -2.56 3.09 -12.00
C THR A 93 -3.10 2.83 -10.61
N CYS A 94 -2.25 2.92 -9.60
CA CYS A 94 -2.62 2.94 -8.19
C CYS A 94 -2.69 4.36 -7.65
N TYR A 95 -3.40 4.53 -6.54
CA TYR A 95 -3.63 5.82 -5.89
C TYR A 95 -3.52 5.70 -4.38
N PHE A 96 -3.20 6.80 -3.71
CA PHE A 96 -3.28 6.95 -2.26
C PHE A 96 -3.90 8.31 -1.91
N GLY A 97 -4.13 8.54 -0.62
CA GLY A 97 -4.79 9.76 -0.16
C GLY A 97 -6.31 9.60 -0.03
N PRO A 98 -6.99 10.67 0.29
CA PRO A 98 -8.42 10.64 0.53
C PRO A 98 -9.20 10.38 -0.77
N LEU A 99 -10.38 9.79 -0.62
CA LEU A 99 -11.27 9.48 -1.75
C LEU A 99 -11.60 10.72 -2.59
N GLN A 100 -11.61 11.90 -1.97
CA GLN A 100 -11.94 13.18 -2.62
C GLN A 100 -10.77 13.81 -3.37
N ASP A 101 -9.53 13.46 -3.01
CA ASP A 101 -8.31 13.96 -3.64
C ASP A 101 -7.27 12.81 -3.76
N PRO A 102 -7.54 11.81 -4.61
CA PRO A 102 -6.63 10.70 -4.80
C PRO A 102 -5.35 11.17 -5.50
N VAL A 103 -4.21 10.77 -4.98
CA VAL A 103 -2.90 11.04 -5.53
C VAL A 103 -2.38 9.81 -6.24
N LYS A 104 -1.94 9.96 -7.49
CA LYS A 104 -1.32 8.88 -8.24
C LYS A 104 -0.10 8.36 -7.51
N MET A 105 -0.03 7.05 -7.35
CA MET A 105 1.07 6.34 -6.72
C MET A 105 1.92 5.66 -7.79
N ASP A 106 3.22 6.00 -7.83
CA ASP A 106 4.13 5.31 -8.71
C ASP A 106 4.37 3.88 -8.21
N THR A 107 4.19 2.93 -9.10
CA THR A 107 4.54 1.52 -8.88
C THR A 107 5.80 1.18 -9.66
N GLY A 108 6.54 0.17 -9.22
CA GLY A 108 7.78 -0.25 -9.86
C GLY A 108 8.38 -1.48 -9.19
N GLU A 109 9.59 -1.83 -9.61
CA GLU A 109 10.31 -3.02 -9.18
C GLU A 109 11.65 -2.62 -8.55
N TRP A 110 11.59 -1.91 -7.43
CA TRP A 110 12.82 -1.54 -6.70
C TRP A 110 13.33 -2.71 -5.86
N THR A 111 14.63 -2.90 -5.91
CA THR A 111 15.30 -4.00 -5.19
C THR A 111 15.76 -3.63 -3.79
N ASP A 112 15.76 -2.34 -3.47
CA ASP A 112 16.12 -1.84 -2.14
C ASP A 112 15.12 -0.78 -1.64
N PRO A 113 14.92 -0.69 -0.31
CA PRO A 113 13.92 0.19 0.27
C PRO A 113 14.27 1.68 0.13
N ILE A 114 15.55 2.03 0.04
CA ILE A 114 15.99 3.43 -0.03
C ILE A 114 15.67 4.00 -1.41
N SER A 115 16.03 3.29 -2.48
CA SER A 115 15.68 3.69 -3.84
C SER A 115 14.16 3.76 -4.02
N TYR A 116 13.41 2.78 -3.48
CA TYR A 116 11.96 2.84 -3.49
C TYR A 116 11.41 4.08 -2.79
N PHE A 117 11.91 4.38 -1.59
CA PHE A 117 11.43 5.51 -0.82
C PHE A 117 11.77 6.84 -1.50
N ALA A 118 12.99 6.96 -2.05
CA ALA A 118 13.44 8.15 -2.77
C ALA A 118 12.66 8.36 -4.08
N ASP A 119 12.68 7.35 -4.97
CA ASP A 119 12.19 7.48 -6.34
C ASP A 119 10.70 7.16 -6.47
N GLY A 120 10.19 6.26 -5.64
CA GLY A 120 8.78 5.86 -5.64
C GLY A 120 7.89 6.72 -4.74
N ARG A 121 8.46 7.48 -3.81
CA ARG A 121 7.69 8.27 -2.82
C ARG A 121 8.12 9.71 -2.71
N LEU A 122 9.32 10.01 -2.22
CA LEU A 122 9.71 11.38 -1.85
C LEU A 122 9.79 12.31 -3.06
N ARG A 123 10.53 11.94 -4.10
CA ARG A 123 10.68 12.77 -5.31
C ARG A 123 9.35 13.01 -6.03
N PRO A 124 8.50 12.00 -6.28
CA PRO A 124 7.19 12.23 -6.87
C PRO A 124 6.31 13.16 -6.03
N MET A 125 6.31 13.03 -4.71
CA MET A 125 5.49 13.84 -3.82
C MET A 125 5.96 15.29 -3.76
N VAL A 126 7.27 15.55 -3.62
CA VAL A 126 7.79 16.92 -3.61
C VAL A 126 7.57 17.60 -4.97
N ASN A 127 7.74 16.86 -6.08
CA ASN A 127 7.46 17.38 -7.41
C ASN A 127 5.97 17.73 -7.60
N LEU A 128 5.07 16.93 -7.05
CA LEU A 128 3.64 17.24 -7.04
C LEU A 128 3.35 18.51 -6.24
N GLY A 129 3.94 18.66 -5.06
CA GLY A 129 3.81 19.87 -4.23
C GLY A 129 4.30 21.12 -4.94
N VAL A 130 5.41 21.02 -5.68
CA VAL A 130 5.91 22.14 -6.50
C VAL A 130 4.94 22.47 -7.63
N ARG A 131 4.42 21.47 -8.35
CA ARG A 131 3.44 21.71 -9.42
C ARG A 131 2.15 22.32 -8.90
N ARG A 132 1.74 22.01 -7.68
CA ARG A 132 0.57 22.60 -7.02
C ARG A 132 0.83 23.99 -6.41
N GLY A 133 2.08 24.45 -6.41
CA GLY A 133 2.47 25.72 -5.80
C GLY A 133 2.49 25.69 -4.26
N GLU A 134 2.49 24.52 -3.64
CA GLU A 134 2.51 24.31 -2.18
C GLU A 134 3.94 24.19 -1.65
N LEU A 135 4.88 23.78 -2.49
CA LEU A 135 6.30 23.63 -2.19
C LEU A 135 7.17 24.42 -3.17
N ASP A 136 8.39 24.72 -2.78
CA ASP A 136 9.33 25.49 -3.58
C ASP A 136 10.68 24.76 -3.79
N LYS A 137 11.63 25.46 -4.42
CA LYS A 137 12.98 24.93 -4.69
C LYS A 137 13.72 24.52 -3.41
N ARG A 138 13.50 25.19 -2.29
CA ARG A 138 14.16 24.86 -1.01
C ARG A 138 13.67 23.53 -0.47
N ASP A 139 12.37 23.24 -0.67
CA ASP A 139 11.78 21.95 -0.29
C ASP A 139 12.36 20.81 -1.12
N VAL A 140 12.60 21.04 -2.42
CA VAL A 140 13.28 20.07 -3.29
C VAL A 140 14.71 19.81 -2.80
N GLU A 141 15.47 20.87 -2.54
CA GLU A 141 16.85 20.77 -2.03
C GLU A 141 16.93 20.08 -0.66
N LEU A 142 15.96 20.37 0.23
CA LEU A 142 15.84 19.70 1.52
C LEU A 142 15.53 18.20 1.34
N THR A 143 14.62 17.86 0.45
CA THR A 143 14.26 16.47 0.15
C THR A 143 15.48 15.69 -0.34
N GLU A 144 16.28 16.25 -1.25
CA GLU A 144 17.51 15.59 -1.72
C GLU A 144 18.52 15.36 -0.59
N ARG A 145 18.70 16.34 0.31
CA ARG A 145 19.56 16.16 1.50
C ARG A 145 19.04 15.08 2.44
N VAL A 146 17.73 14.98 2.61
CA VAL A 146 17.12 13.89 3.40
C VAL A 146 17.42 12.54 2.76
N ILE A 147 17.25 12.42 1.44
CA ILE A 147 17.52 11.17 0.70
C ILE A 147 19.00 10.77 0.86
N GLU A 148 19.93 11.71 0.70
CA GLU A 148 21.37 11.46 0.87
C GLU A 148 21.72 11.03 2.31
N ALA A 149 20.97 11.50 3.31
CA ALA A 149 21.18 11.17 4.72
C ALA A 149 20.48 9.87 5.16
N LEU A 150 19.65 9.25 4.31
CA LEU A 150 19.02 7.97 4.64
C LEU A 150 20.11 6.90 4.82
N PRO A 151 20.09 6.17 5.95
CA PRO A 151 21.04 5.08 6.16
C PRO A 151 20.81 4.00 5.09
N ASP A 152 21.91 3.39 4.65
CA ASP A 152 21.82 2.15 3.86
C ASP A 152 20.98 1.15 4.65
N GLY A 153 19.72 1.01 4.28
CA GLY A 153 18.80 0.11 4.94
C GLY A 153 19.28 -1.33 4.87
N PRO A 154 18.83 -2.22 5.75
CA PRO A 154 19.16 -3.63 5.66
C PRO A 154 18.74 -4.11 4.27
N ARG A 155 19.73 -4.42 3.44
CA ARG A 155 19.49 -5.14 2.18
C ARG A 155 18.90 -6.47 2.60
N ARG A 156 17.64 -6.76 2.24
CA ARG A 156 17.10 -8.11 2.36
C ARG A 156 18.05 -9.01 1.57
N GLY A 157 18.87 -9.76 2.30
CA GLY A 157 19.62 -10.84 1.69
C GLY A 157 18.59 -11.69 0.93
N ARG A 158 18.86 -12.00 -0.34
CA ARG A 158 18.09 -12.98 -1.09
C ARG A 158 17.99 -14.24 -0.22
N GLN A 159 16.88 -14.41 0.47
CA GLN A 159 16.48 -15.77 0.78
C GLN A 159 16.05 -16.36 -0.57
N ALA A 160 16.96 -17.09 -1.16
CA ALA A 160 16.67 -17.99 -2.25
C ALA A 160 15.64 -18.99 -1.71
N GLY A 161 14.38 -18.67 -1.84
CA GLY A 161 13.29 -19.60 -1.66
C GLY A 161 13.41 -20.62 -2.76
N ALA A 162 13.94 -21.80 -2.42
CA ALA A 162 13.89 -22.97 -3.27
C ALA A 162 12.42 -23.22 -3.61
N HIS A 163 12.05 -23.06 -4.88
CA HIS A 163 10.82 -23.63 -5.41
C HIS A 163 10.97 -25.15 -5.32
N PRO A 164 10.08 -25.86 -4.61
CA PRO A 164 9.97 -27.29 -4.82
C PRO A 164 9.32 -27.51 -6.21
N ARG A 165 9.95 -28.38 -7.01
CA ARG A 165 9.42 -28.87 -8.30
C ARG A 165 8.17 -29.71 -8.07
#